data_7a91394a2210c154deb279e1c4eed8b2
#
_entry.id   7a91394a2210c154deb279e1c4eed8b2
#
_cell.length_a   1.000
_cell.length_b   1.000
_cell.length_c   1.000
_cell.angle_alpha   90.00
_cell.angle_beta   90.00
_cell.angle_gamma   90.00
#
_symmetry.space_group_name_H-M   'P 1'
#
loop_
_entity.id
_entity.type
_entity.pdbx_description
1 polymer ?
#
loop_
_entity_poly.entity_id
_entity_poly.type
_entity_poly.pdbx_seq_one_letter_code
_entity_poly.pdbx_strand_id
1 'polypeptide(L)'
;MRTALALLVLLALPGMGAAQELEQAVDALETTYGKMNDLRADFTQVAQNKSLGQDVKAEGTVYLKKGGKMRWEYRSPAPQQIISDGTHLWVYTPELNQVNKGDAPKALAGPAGSFLQGLGKVREEFTVRFLNPANKTDASGRPVLDLTPRKPTPLLTRLVLTLDPKDHVVRQAVLYDQLQNTVTMSFSRVTVNPGLSDTLFAFTPPKGTAVVPLEIR
;
A
#
# COMPACT_ATOMS: atom_id res chain seq x y z
N MET A 1 25.91 -16.42 -63.20
CA MET A 1 24.79 -16.30 -62.24
C MET A 1 25.36 -16.06 -60.88
N ARG A 2 25.20 -14.81 -60.36
CA ARG A 2 25.69 -14.40 -59.03
C ARG A 2 24.44 -14.28 -58.13
N THR A 3 24.23 -15.23 -57.23
CA THR A 3 23.18 -15.19 -56.21
C THR A 3 23.64 -14.30 -55.05
N ALA A 4 22.97 -13.14 -54.90
CA ALA A 4 23.16 -12.25 -53.75
C ALA A 4 22.30 -12.81 -52.58
N LEU A 5 22.96 -13.22 -51.50
CA LEU A 5 22.35 -13.63 -50.25
C LEU A 5 22.06 -12.36 -49.43
N ALA A 6 20.81 -11.96 -49.32
CA ALA A 6 20.40 -10.83 -48.49
C ALA A 6 20.33 -11.30 -47.01
N LEU A 7 21.26 -10.80 -46.20
CA LEU A 7 21.26 -11.01 -44.75
C LEU A 7 20.24 -10.08 -44.08
N LEU A 8 19.14 -10.64 -43.65
CA LEU A 8 18.10 -9.90 -42.88
C LEU A 8 18.59 -9.75 -41.44
N VAL A 9 19.12 -8.58 -41.10
CA VAL A 9 19.49 -8.26 -39.71
C VAL A 9 18.20 -7.90 -38.95
N LEU A 10 17.71 -8.80 -38.10
CA LEU A 10 16.62 -8.51 -37.17
C LEU A 10 17.19 -7.62 -36.05
N LEU A 11 16.95 -6.31 -36.11
CA LEU A 11 17.19 -5.39 -35.01
C LEU A 11 16.13 -5.64 -33.93
N ALA A 12 16.46 -6.41 -32.91
CA ALA A 12 15.68 -6.51 -31.70
C ALA A 12 15.73 -5.16 -30.95
N LEU A 13 14.62 -4.44 -30.91
CA LEU A 13 14.48 -3.19 -30.17
C LEU A 13 14.49 -3.50 -28.67
N PRO A 14 15.49 -3.04 -27.87
CA PRO A 14 15.64 -3.41 -26.46
C PRO A 14 14.58 -2.82 -25.52
N GLY A 15 13.68 -1.99 -26.02
CA GLY A 15 12.63 -1.35 -25.21
C GLY A 15 11.33 -2.16 -25.03
N MET A 16 11.04 -3.11 -25.90
CA MET A 16 9.76 -3.86 -25.86
C MET A 16 9.72 -4.86 -24.69
N GLY A 17 10.84 -5.47 -24.31
CA GLY A 17 10.89 -6.43 -23.21
C GLY A 17 10.66 -5.79 -21.82
N ALA A 18 11.22 -4.61 -21.58
CA ALA A 18 11.09 -3.93 -20.29
C ALA A 18 9.66 -3.40 -20.04
N ALA A 19 8.99 -2.91 -21.08
CA ALA A 19 7.60 -2.47 -21.00
C ALA A 19 6.67 -3.67 -20.71
N GLN A 20 6.87 -4.79 -21.38
CA GLN A 20 6.09 -6.01 -21.18
C GLN A 20 6.26 -6.59 -19.77
N GLU A 21 7.47 -6.59 -19.21
CA GLU A 21 7.72 -7.05 -17.84
C GLU A 21 7.06 -6.14 -16.80
N LEU A 22 7.04 -4.82 -17.02
CA LEU A 22 6.34 -3.89 -16.14
C LEU A 22 4.83 -4.16 -16.16
N GLU A 23 4.24 -4.32 -17.34
CA GLU A 23 2.82 -4.65 -17.48
C GLU A 23 2.49 -5.96 -16.75
N GLN A 24 3.32 -7.00 -16.92
CA GLN A 24 3.14 -8.27 -16.21
C GLN A 24 3.21 -8.10 -14.69
N ALA A 25 4.13 -7.30 -14.17
CA ALA A 25 4.25 -7.06 -12.72
C ALA A 25 3.01 -6.32 -12.17
N VAL A 26 2.51 -5.33 -12.91
CA VAL A 26 1.30 -4.58 -12.50
C VAL A 26 0.05 -5.44 -12.63
N ASP A 27 -0.09 -6.23 -13.72
CA ASP A 27 -1.19 -7.19 -13.89
C ASP A 27 -1.23 -8.23 -12.77
N ALA A 28 -0.07 -8.74 -12.38
CA ALA A 28 0.05 -9.71 -11.31
C ALA A 28 -0.37 -9.10 -9.95
N LEU A 29 0.09 -7.87 -9.65
CA LEU A 29 -0.30 -7.12 -8.46
C LEU A 29 -1.82 -6.91 -8.42
N GLU A 30 -2.41 -6.32 -9.48
CA GLU A 30 -3.85 -6.05 -9.54
C GLU A 30 -4.69 -7.34 -9.49
N THR A 31 -4.22 -8.41 -10.15
CA THR A 31 -4.89 -9.72 -10.10
C THR A 31 -4.87 -10.31 -8.70
N THR A 32 -3.73 -10.23 -8.01
CA THR A 32 -3.60 -10.75 -6.64
C THR A 32 -4.57 -10.02 -5.71
N TYR A 33 -4.55 -8.69 -5.70
CA TYR A 33 -5.44 -7.90 -4.84
C TYR A 33 -6.91 -7.95 -5.29
N GLY A 34 -7.18 -8.06 -6.60
CA GLY A 34 -8.53 -8.24 -7.13
C GLY A 34 -9.20 -9.56 -6.73
N LYS A 35 -8.43 -10.63 -6.62
CA LYS A 35 -8.90 -11.96 -6.17
C LYS A 35 -8.93 -12.11 -4.65
N MET A 36 -8.21 -11.27 -3.92
CA MET A 36 -8.14 -11.29 -2.47
C MET A 36 -9.48 -10.88 -1.86
N ASN A 37 -10.06 -11.71 -1.01
CA ASN A 37 -11.26 -11.37 -0.24
C ASN A 37 -10.89 -10.69 1.08
N ASP A 38 -9.87 -11.20 1.73
CA ASP A 38 -9.34 -10.66 2.97
C ASP A 38 -7.84 -10.96 3.13
N LEU A 39 -7.18 -10.24 4.03
CA LEU A 39 -5.75 -10.37 4.32
C LEU A 39 -5.51 -10.08 5.81
N ARG A 40 -4.59 -10.82 6.39
CA ARG A 40 -3.96 -10.52 7.67
C ARG A 40 -2.45 -10.44 7.50
N ALA A 41 -1.83 -9.42 8.08
CA ALA A 41 -0.37 -9.32 8.14
C ALA A 41 0.07 -8.66 9.44
N ASP A 42 1.28 -8.94 9.89
CA ASP A 42 1.95 -8.10 10.85
C ASP A 42 2.75 -7.05 10.12
N PHE A 43 2.85 -5.86 10.69
CA PHE A 43 3.63 -4.78 10.11
C PHE A 43 4.61 -4.15 11.11
N THR A 44 5.71 -3.65 10.57
CA THR A 44 6.57 -2.66 11.22
C THR A 44 6.53 -1.39 10.38
N GLN A 45 6.53 -0.25 11.06
CA GLN A 45 6.52 1.07 10.45
C GLN A 45 7.70 1.87 10.94
N VAL A 46 8.37 2.58 10.04
CA VAL A 46 9.36 3.61 10.36
C VAL A 46 8.93 4.90 9.69
N ALA A 47 8.52 5.88 10.46
CA ALA A 47 8.20 7.22 9.98
C ALA A 47 9.40 8.12 10.21
N GLN A 48 9.94 8.68 9.12
CA GLN A 48 11.10 9.58 9.15
C GLN A 48 10.63 11.00 8.84
N ASN A 49 10.85 11.89 9.80
CA ASN A 49 10.66 13.32 9.58
C ASN A 49 11.99 13.92 9.15
N LYS A 50 12.08 14.32 7.90
CA LYS A 50 13.32 14.82 7.30
C LYS A 50 13.81 16.12 7.95
N SER A 51 12.89 16.96 8.39
CA SER A 51 13.23 18.25 9.03
C SER A 51 13.72 18.09 10.47
N LEU A 52 13.23 17.08 11.17
CA LEU A 52 13.57 16.83 12.57
C LEU A 52 14.70 15.83 12.75
N GLY A 53 15.05 15.07 11.68
CA GLY A 53 16.06 14.01 11.75
C GLY A 53 15.72 12.89 12.74
N GLN A 54 14.41 12.69 13.02
CA GLN A 54 13.94 11.71 13.98
C GLN A 54 13.14 10.61 13.29
N ASP A 55 13.38 9.38 13.71
CA ASP A 55 12.65 8.21 13.29
C ASP A 55 11.67 7.79 14.38
N VAL A 56 10.38 7.66 14.01
CA VAL A 56 9.36 7.08 14.89
C VAL A 56 9.08 5.66 14.39
N LYS A 57 9.28 4.69 15.27
CA LYS A 57 9.01 3.27 14.97
C LYS A 57 7.69 2.85 15.57
N ALA A 58 6.93 2.06 14.82
CA ALA A 58 5.71 1.46 15.29
C ALA A 58 5.59 0.03 14.75
N GLU A 59 4.78 -0.78 15.41
CA GLU A 59 4.46 -2.12 14.96
C GLU A 59 3.03 -2.51 15.31
N GLY A 60 2.49 -3.45 14.56
CA GLY A 60 1.12 -3.87 14.77
C GLY A 60 0.69 -5.02 13.88
N THR A 61 -0.62 -5.17 13.78
CA THR A 61 -1.28 -6.12 12.87
C THR A 61 -2.29 -5.37 12.03
N VAL A 62 -2.35 -5.72 10.74
CA VAL A 62 -3.33 -5.20 9.81
C VAL A 62 -4.24 -6.32 9.34
N TYR A 63 -5.52 -6.01 9.24
CA TYR A 63 -6.57 -6.83 8.67
C TYR A 63 -7.28 -6.02 7.60
N LEU A 64 -7.36 -6.57 6.39
CA LEU A 64 -8.08 -5.96 5.27
C LEU A 64 -9.14 -6.93 4.78
N LYS A 65 -10.30 -6.41 4.35
CA LYS A 65 -11.37 -7.19 3.73
C LYS A 65 -12.10 -6.38 2.68
N LYS A 66 -12.52 -7.02 1.61
CA LYS A 66 -13.33 -6.39 0.56
C LYS A 66 -14.48 -5.57 1.12
N GLY A 67 -14.86 -4.52 0.40
CA GLY A 67 -15.91 -3.59 0.84
C GLY A 67 -15.40 -2.44 1.71
N GLY A 68 -14.11 -2.11 1.62
CA GLY A 68 -13.53 -0.99 2.36
C GLY A 68 -13.35 -1.26 3.85
N LYS A 69 -13.43 -2.53 4.25
CA LYS A 69 -13.23 -2.93 5.65
C LYS A 69 -11.76 -3.06 5.94
N MET A 70 -11.30 -2.43 7.00
CA MET A 70 -9.92 -2.52 7.45
C MET A 70 -9.83 -2.37 8.97
N ARG A 71 -8.77 -2.96 9.54
CA ARG A 71 -8.41 -2.77 10.93
C ARG A 71 -6.90 -2.77 11.07
N TRP A 72 -6.34 -1.66 11.53
CA TRP A 72 -4.94 -1.51 11.87
C TRP A 72 -4.83 -1.43 13.38
N GLU A 73 -4.11 -2.36 13.97
CA GLU A 73 -3.89 -2.43 15.42
C GLU A 73 -2.43 -2.15 15.72
N TYR A 74 -2.12 -0.94 16.15
CA TYR A 74 -0.81 -0.58 16.65
C TYR A 74 -0.63 -1.08 18.07
N ARG A 75 0.52 -1.70 18.35
CA ARG A 75 0.91 -2.17 19.70
C ARG A 75 2.01 -1.32 20.30
N SER A 76 2.90 -0.79 19.49
CA SER A 76 4.04 0.03 19.89
C SER A 76 4.16 1.22 18.93
N PRO A 77 4.62 2.42 19.38
CA PRO A 77 5.02 2.73 20.77
C PRO A 77 3.84 2.85 21.73
N ALA A 78 2.64 3.15 21.23
CA ALA A 78 1.40 3.26 22.00
C ALA A 78 0.26 2.52 21.30
N PRO A 79 -0.67 1.90 22.04
CA PRO A 79 -1.84 1.27 21.47
C PRO A 79 -2.71 2.29 20.71
N GLN A 80 -3.04 1.97 19.46
CA GLN A 80 -3.98 2.73 18.64
C GLN A 80 -4.69 1.77 17.70
N GLN A 81 -5.95 2.07 17.38
CA GLN A 81 -6.69 1.30 16.40
C GLN A 81 -7.29 2.23 15.34
N ILE A 82 -7.11 1.86 14.07
CA ILE A 82 -7.78 2.50 12.94
C ILE A 82 -8.69 1.44 12.33
N ILE A 83 -10.00 1.67 12.39
CA ILE A 83 -10.99 0.67 12.01
C ILE A 83 -11.95 1.27 10.99
N SER A 84 -12.25 0.53 9.92
CA SER A 84 -13.33 0.84 8.99
C SER A 84 -14.23 -0.37 8.80
N ASP A 85 -15.55 -0.15 8.87
CA ASP A 85 -16.57 -1.13 8.49
C ASP A 85 -16.99 -1.02 7.01
N GLY A 86 -16.35 -0.11 6.25
CA GLY A 86 -16.69 0.27 4.89
C GLY A 86 -17.60 1.49 4.79
N THR A 87 -18.26 1.87 5.88
CA THR A 87 -19.15 3.06 5.98
C THR A 87 -18.55 4.12 6.89
N HIS A 88 -18.10 3.70 8.06
CA HIS A 88 -17.50 4.57 9.06
C HIS A 88 -16.01 4.28 9.22
N LEU A 89 -15.26 5.31 9.58
CA LEU A 89 -13.87 5.22 10.00
C LEU A 89 -13.77 5.69 11.46
N TRP A 90 -13.12 4.89 12.29
CA TRP A 90 -12.77 5.22 13.65
C TRP A 90 -11.26 5.20 13.84
N VAL A 91 -10.74 6.21 14.52
CA VAL A 91 -9.36 6.23 15.03
C VAL A 91 -9.46 6.28 16.54
N TYR A 92 -9.21 5.16 17.20
CA TYR A 92 -9.28 5.03 18.65
C TYR A 92 -7.88 5.12 19.26
N THR A 93 -7.69 6.09 20.15
CA THR A 93 -6.45 6.30 20.90
C THR A 93 -6.75 6.11 22.40
N PRO A 94 -6.49 4.91 22.95
CA PRO A 94 -6.80 4.57 24.34
C PRO A 94 -6.20 5.54 25.37
N GLU A 95 -4.95 5.95 25.17
CA GLU A 95 -4.25 6.87 26.09
C GLU A 95 -4.94 8.24 26.24
N LEU A 96 -5.62 8.70 25.16
CA LEU A 96 -6.38 9.93 25.19
C LEU A 96 -7.85 9.71 25.58
N ASN A 97 -8.26 8.46 25.75
CA ASN A 97 -9.67 8.06 25.92
C ASN A 97 -10.58 8.69 24.86
N GLN A 98 -10.11 8.71 23.58
CA GLN A 98 -10.76 9.42 22.47
C GLN A 98 -10.91 8.53 21.24
N VAL A 99 -12.05 8.69 20.56
CA VAL A 99 -12.31 8.15 19.22
C VAL A 99 -12.61 9.31 18.27
N ASN A 100 -11.84 9.41 17.20
CA ASN A 100 -12.19 10.25 16.07
C ASN A 100 -13.03 9.42 15.10
N LYS A 101 -14.24 9.90 14.76
CA LYS A 101 -15.18 9.19 13.88
C LYS A 101 -15.44 10.00 12.62
N GLY A 102 -15.37 9.35 11.45
CA GLY A 102 -15.66 9.95 10.16
C GLY A 102 -16.39 9.01 9.20
N ASP A 103 -16.70 9.52 8.02
CA ASP A 103 -17.19 8.76 6.89
C ASP A 103 -16.02 8.09 6.19
N ALA A 104 -16.05 6.76 6.07
CA ALA A 104 -14.92 5.99 5.53
C ALA A 104 -14.66 6.30 4.04
N PRO A 105 -15.65 6.29 3.14
CA PRO A 105 -15.44 6.64 1.74
C PRO A 105 -14.80 8.01 1.53
N LYS A 106 -15.18 8.99 2.35
CA LYS A 106 -14.62 10.34 2.30
C LYS A 106 -13.21 10.41 2.88
N ALA A 107 -12.99 9.81 4.04
CA ALA A 107 -11.71 9.83 4.74
C ALA A 107 -10.60 9.04 4.02
N LEU A 108 -11.00 7.97 3.33
CA LEU A 108 -10.12 7.06 2.61
C LEU A 108 -10.16 7.28 1.09
N ALA A 109 -10.61 8.45 0.64
CA ALA A 109 -10.58 8.81 -0.76
C ALA A 109 -9.14 9.05 -1.25
N GLY A 110 -8.87 8.68 -2.52
CA GLY A 110 -7.60 8.92 -3.19
C GLY A 110 -6.49 7.92 -2.86
N PRO A 111 -5.29 8.16 -3.41
CA PRO A 111 -4.21 7.15 -3.45
C PRO A 111 -3.72 6.66 -2.09
N ALA A 112 -3.67 7.53 -1.08
CA ALA A 112 -3.27 7.13 0.29
C ALA A 112 -4.31 6.20 0.92
N GLY A 113 -5.59 6.50 0.76
CA GLY A 113 -6.69 5.65 1.23
C GLY A 113 -6.74 4.32 0.49
N SER A 114 -6.53 4.31 -0.82
CA SER A 114 -6.43 3.09 -1.62
C SER A 114 -5.30 2.18 -1.15
N PHE A 115 -4.14 2.75 -0.81
CA PHE A 115 -3.05 1.98 -0.19
C PHE A 115 -3.49 1.33 1.12
N LEU A 116 -4.12 2.09 2.02
CA LEU A 116 -4.58 1.59 3.32
C LEU A 116 -5.65 0.50 3.19
N GLN A 117 -6.43 0.52 2.11
CA GLN A 117 -7.49 -0.46 1.82
C GLN A 117 -7.02 -1.64 0.95
N GLY A 118 -5.75 -1.70 0.54
CA GLY A 118 -5.16 -2.83 -0.19
C GLY A 118 -5.01 -2.66 -1.71
N LEU A 119 -4.73 -1.46 -2.21
CA LEU A 119 -4.26 -1.19 -3.59
C LEU A 119 -5.12 -1.78 -4.74
N GLY A 120 -6.45 -1.73 -4.65
CA GLY A 120 -7.31 -2.36 -5.65
C GLY A 120 -7.28 -1.75 -7.07
N LYS A 121 -6.68 -0.54 -7.28
CA LYS A 121 -6.81 0.25 -8.50
C LYS A 121 -5.51 0.95 -8.89
N VAL A 122 -4.44 0.20 -9.02
CA VAL A 122 -3.10 0.76 -9.22
C VAL A 122 -3.02 1.59 -10.49
N ARG A 123 -3.48 1.06 -11.63
CA ARG A 123 -3.43 1.78 -12.92
C ARG A 123 -4.35 2.99 -12.99
N GLU A 124 -5.48 2.96 -12.31
CA GLU A 124 -6.42 4.09 -12.28
C GLU A 124 -5.83 5.27 -11.51
N GLU A 125 -5.10 5.01 -10.43
CA GLU A 125 -4.66 6.02 -9.49
C GLU A 125 -3.20 6.44 -9.66
N PHE A 126 -2.36 5.56 -10.25
CA PHE A 126 -0.92 5.78 -10.34
C PHE A 126 -0.39 5.65 -11.78
N THR A 127 0.69 6.38 -12.05
CA THR A 127 1.64 6.05 -13.11
C THR A 127 2.71 5.17 -12.49
N VAL A 128 2.97 4.01 -13.10
CA VAL A 128 3.88 3.00 -12.56
C VAL A 128 5.10 2.84 -13.43
N ARG A 129 6.25 2.64 -12.81
CA ARG A 129 7.51 2.23 -13.45
C ARG A 129 8.31 1.34 -12.53
N PHE A 130 9.32 0.64 -13.03
CA PHE A 130 10.32 0.05 -12.13
C PHE A 130 11.11 1.17 -11.45
N LEU A 131 11.45 0.99 -10.16
CA LEU A 131 12.27 1.95 -9.40
C LEU A 131 13.62 2.16 -10.09
N ASN A 132 14.25 1.08 -10.54
CA ASN A 132 15.45 1.10 -11.36
C ASN A 132 15.21 0.28 -12.64
N PRO A 133 15.10 0.92 -13.82
CA PRO A 133 14.89 0.19 -15.08
C PRO A 133 16.00 -0.79 -15.44
N ALA A 134 17.24 -0.54 -14.99
CA ALA A 134 18.38 -1.42 -15.23
C ALA A 134 18.44 -2.61 -14.26
N ASN A 135 17.91 -2.44 -13.05
CA ASN A 135 17.80 -3.50 -12.04
C ASN A 135 16.40 -3.47 -11.42
N LYS A 136 15.49 -4.23 -11.98
CA LYS A 136 14.04 -4.22 -11.67
C LYS A 136 13.70 -4.78 -10.29
N THR A 137 14.67 -5.43 -9.65
CA THR A 137 14.52 -6.13 -8.36
C THR A 137 15.46 -5.57 -7.30
N ASP A 138 15.13 -5.81 -6.04
CA ASP A 138 16.06 -5.61 -4.94
C ASP A 138 17.11 -6.75 -4.84
N ALA A 139 17.99 -6.68 -3.85
CA ALA A 139 19.02 -7.68 -3.62
C ALA A 139 18.49 -9.10 -3.33
N SER A 140 17.21 -9.22 -3.00
CA SER A 140 16.52 -10.51 -2.76
C SER A 140 15.72 -10.99 -3.97
N GLY A 141 15.87 -10.34 -5.15
CA GLY A 141 15.15 -10.68 -6.37
C GLY A 141 13.66 -10.27 -6.37
N ARG A 142 13.25 -9.38 -5.48
CA ARG A 142 11.86 -8.90 -5.38
C ARG A 142 11.64 -7.71 -6.29
N PRO A 143 10.62 -7.72 -7.17
CA PRO A 143 10.30 -6.58 -8.03
C PRO A 143 10.04 -5.31 -7.19
N VAL A 144 10.62 -4.18 -7.64
CA VAL A 144 10.44 -2.88 -6.97
C VAL A 144 9.82 -1.90 -7.95
N LEU A 145 8.59 -1.49 -7.63
CA LEU A 145 7.79 -0.55 -8.41
C LEU A 145 7.82 0.84 -7.79
N ASP A 146 7.91 1.85 -8.63
CA ASP A 146 7.82 3.27 -8.28
C ASP A 146 6.51 3.82 -8.85
N LEU A 147 5.62 4.26 -7.98
CA LEU A 147 4.28 4.70 -8.28
C LEU A 147 4.16 6.20 -8.00
N THR A 148 3.76 6.96 -9.02
CA THR A 148 3.45 8.38 -8.88
C THR A 148 1.93 8.55 -8.96
N PRO A 149 1.26 9.10 -7.94
CA PRO A 149 -0.17 9.36 -7.99
C PRO A 149 -0.53 10.26 -9.19
N ARG A 150 -1.57 9.91 -9.95
CA ARG A 150 -2.09 10.76 -11.04
C ARG A 150 -2.69 12.06 -10.50
N LYS A 151 -3.18 12.03 -9.27
CA LYS A 151 -3.66 13.19 -8.50
C LYS A 151 -2.92 13.19 -7.16
N PRO A 152 -1.71 13.77 -7.09
CA PRO A 152 -0.94 13.83 -5.86
C PRO A 152 -1.66 14.67 -4.80
N THR A 153 -1.48 14.27 -3.55
CA THR A 153 -1.97 15.01 -2.38
C THR A 153 -0.79 15.39 -1.49
N PRO A 154 -0.94 16.35 -0.57
CA PRO A 154 0.13 16.65 0.39
C PRO A 154 0.62 15.43 1.18
N LEU A 155 -0.25 14.43 1.41
CA LEU A 155 0.03 13.23 2.17
C LEU A 155 0.72 12.12 1.36
N LEU A 156 0.60 12.15 0.02
CA LEU A 156 1.22 11.14 -0.84
C LEU A 156 1.58 11.74 -2.21
N THR A 157 2.88 11.88 -2.44
CA THR A 157 3.44 12.34 -3.73
C THR A 157 4.12 11.19 -4.49
N ARG A 158 4.53 10.14 -3.79
CA ARG A 158 5.19 8.96 -4.35
C ARG A 158 5.00 7.76 -3.45
N LEU A 159 4.88 6.58 -4.05
CA LEU A 159 4.78 5.30 -3.36
C LEU A 159 5.76 4.30 -4.02
N VAL A 160 6.63 3.68 -3.23
CA VAL A 160 7.51 2.61 -3.72
C VAL A 160 7.06 1.30 -3.10
N LEU A 161 6.80 0.29 -3.95
CA LEU A 161 6.34 -1.03 -3.52
C LEU A 161 7.39 -2.09 -3.84
N THR A 162 7.69 -2.92 -2.87
CA THR A 162 8.47 -4.16 -3.06
C THR A 162 7.52 -5.35 -2.97
N LEU A 163 7.46 -6.15 -4.04
CA LEU A 163 6.53 -7.26 -4.17
C LEU A 163 7.23 -8.59 -3.91
N ASP A 164 6.52 -9.55 -3.38
CA ASP A 164 6.99 -10.93 -3.36
C ASP A 164 6.97 -11.49 -4.80
N PRO A 165 8.03 -12.15 -5.26
CA PRO A 165 8.10 -12.65 -6.63
C PRO A 165 7.19 -13.86 -6.92
N LYS A 166 6.63 -14.51 -5.87
CA LYS A 166 5.80 -15.71 -6.00
C LYS A 166 4.31 -15.41 -5.96
N ASP A 167 3.89 -14.64 -4.96
CA ASP A 167 2.47 -14.33 -4.71
C ASP A 167 2.09 -12.88 -5.07
N HIS A 168 3.05 -12.05 -5.44
CA HIS A 168 2.91 -10.63 -5.80
C HIS A 168 2.26 -9.76 -4.72
N VAL A 169 2.27 -10.24 -3.48
CA VAL A 169 1.81 -9.46 -2.33
C VAL A 169 2.89 -8.45 -1.94
N VAL A 170 2.47 -7.26 -1.55
CA VAL A 170 3.37 -6.21 -1.07
C VAL A 170 4.06 -6.65 0.21
N ARG A 171 5.39 -6.66 0.19
CA ARG A 171 6.24 -6.93 1.37
C ARG A 171 6.76 -5.66 2.01
N GLN A 172 6.93 -4.61 1.23
CA GLN A 172 7.30 -3.30 1.74
C GLN A 172 6.63 -2.20 0.92
N ALA A 173 6.26 -1.13 1.59
CA ALA A 173 5.77 0.10 0.98
C ALA A 173 6.52 1.28 1.60
N VAL A 174 7.01 2.19 0.75
CA VAL A 174 7.60 3.47 1.18
C VAL A 174 6.75 4.59 0.62
N LEU A 175 6.08 5.31 1.49
CA LEU A 175 5.25 6.47 1.17
C LEU A 175 6.08 7.73 1.34
N TYR A 176 5.97 8.67 0.40
CA TYR A 176 6.60 9.99 0.45
C TYR A 176 5.51 11.06 0.47
N ASP A 177 5.59 11.99 1.38
CA ASP A 177 4.74 13.18 1.42
C ASP A 177 5.34 14.35 0.63
N GLN A 178 4.64 15.48 0.61
CA GLN A 178 5.08 16.69 -0.08
C GLN A 178 6.36 17.30 0.53
N LEU A 179 6.61 17.09 1.82
CA LEU A 179 7.80 17.56 2.53
C LEU A 179 8.97 16.58 2.44
N GLN A 180 8.80 15.49 1.64
CA GLN A 180 9.77 14.40 1.52
C GLN A 180 10.03 13.64 2.83
N ASN A 181 9.09 13.70 3.78
CA ASN A 181 9.07 12.74 4.86
C ASN A 181 8.72 11.36 4.29
N THR A 182 9.14 10.31 4.97
CA THR A 182 8.84 8.95 4.53
C THR A 182 8.16 8.14 5.61
N VAL A 183 7.25 7.28 5.19
CA VAL A 183 6.71 6.20 6.01
C VAL A 183 7.03 4.88 5.32
N THR A 184 7.94 4.12 5.91
CA THR A 184 8.28 2.77 5.44
C THR A 184 7.48 1.76 6.23
N MET A 185 6.68 0.95 5.53
CA MET A 185 5.93 -0.16 6.11
C MET A 185 6.47 -1.48 5.57
N SER A 186 6.82 -2.40 6.45
CA SER A 186 7.25 -3.75 6.09
C SER A 186 6.26 -4.77 6.64
N PHE A 187 5.80 -5.69 5.77
CA PHE A 187 4.78 -6.68 6.10
C PHE A 187 5.39 -8.07 6.24
N SER A 188 5.03 -8.76 7.31
CA SER A 188 5.45 -10.13 7.62
C SER A 188 4.25 -10.99 8.01
N ARG A 189 4.43 -12.31 8.03
CA ARG A 189 3.37 -13.29 8.35
C ARG A 189 2.07 -13.01 7.59
N VAL A 190 2.19 -12.65 6.32
CA VAL A 190 1.05 -12.33 5.47
C VAL A 190 0.27 -13.60 5.16
N THR A 191 -1.02 -13.56 5.43
CA THR A 191 -1.97 -14.63 5.11
C THR A 191 -3.08 -14.03 4.25
N VAL A 192 -3.23 -14.55 3.04
CA VAL A 192 -4.26 -14.16 2.08
C VAL A 192 -5.45 -15.10 2.22
N ASN A 193 -6.65 -14.55 2.24
CA ASN A 193 -7.92 -15.25 2.36
C ASN A 193 -8.03 -16.15 3.61
N PRO A 194 -7.65 -15.66 4.83
CA PRO A 194 -7.84 -16.45 6.05
C PRO A 194 -9.31 -16.61 6.48
N GLY A 195 -10.27 -15.95 5.81
CA GLY A 195 -11.70 -16.03 6.15
C GLY A 195 -12.08 -15.16 7.34
N LEU A 196 -11.65 -13.88 7.35
CA LEU A 196 -11.91 -12.97 8.45
C LEU A 196 -13.41 -12.72 8.64
N SER A 197 -13.88 -12.79 9.91
CA SER A 197 -15.27 -12.45 10.26
C SER A 197 -15.51 -10.94 10.09
N ASP A 198 -16.71 -10.56 9.69
CA ASP A 198 -17.14 -9.15 9.62
C ASP A 198 -17.17 -8.47 10.99
N THR A 199 -17.37 -9.24 12.06
CA THR A 199 -17.34 -8.74 13.45
C THR A 199 -15.97 -8.16 13.83
N LEU A 200 -14.90 -8.58 13.17
CA LEU A 200 -13.56 -8.01 13.36
C LEU A 200 -13.50 -6.52 13.01
N PHE A 201 -14.34 -6.08 12.08
CA PHE A 201 -14.38 -4.71 11.58
C PHE A 201 -15.48 -3.86 12.22
N ALA A 202 -16.30 -4.45 13.10
CA ALA A 202 -17.23 -3.72 13.92
C ALA A 202 -16.50 -3.06 15.10
N PHE A 203 -16.87 -1.82 15.40
CA PHE A 203 -16.30 -1.10 16.52
C PHE A 203 -17.37 -0.33 17.29
N THR A 204 -17.36 -0.50 18.60
CA THR A 204 -18.18 0.29 19.53
C THR A 204 -17.22 0.99 20.49
N PRO A 205 -17.25 2.33 20.58
CA PRO A 205 -16.43 3.07 21.53
C PRO A 205 -16.64 2.55 22.96
N PRO A 206 -15.58 2.36 23.74
CA PRO A 206 -15.69 2.00 25.14
C PRO A 206 -16.51 3.02 25.93
N LYS A 207 -17.19 2.58 26.99
CA LYS A 207 -17.98 3.47 27.85
C LYS A 207 -17.12 4.60 28.42
N GLY A 208 -17.58 5.84 28.29
CA GLY A 208 -16.86 7.02 28.76
C GLY A 208 -15.79 7.57 27.81
N THR A 209 -15.62 6.96 26.63
CA THR A 209 -14.70 7.49 25.62
C THR A 209 -15.32 8.70 24.90
N ALA A 210 -14.56 9.76 24.75
CA ALA A 210 -14.95 10.93 23.97
C ALA A 210 -15.00 10.58 22.47
N VAL A 211 -16.14 10.83 21.81
CA VAL A 211 -16.28 10.66 20.37
C VAL A 211 -16.30 12.03 19.70
N VAL A 212 -15.29 12.30 18.85
CA VAL A 212 -15.16 13.58 18.15
C VAL A 212 -15.15 13.36 16.64
N PRO A 213 -15.60 14.34 15.83
CA PRO A 213 -15.52 14.24 14.38
C PRO A 213 -14.07 14.07 13.91
N LEU A 214 -13.85 13.22 12.89
CA LEU A 214 -12.59 13.14 12.16
C LEU A 214 -12.55 14.30 11.17
N GLU A 215 -11.70 15.30 11.46
CA GLU A 215 -11.45 16.40 10.53
C GLU A 215 -10.46 15.95 9.45
N ILE A 216 -10.91 15.95 8.19
CA ILE A 216 -10.09 15.70 7.01
C ILE A 216 -9.68 17.06 6.47
N ARG A 217 -8.42 17.44 6.68
CA ARG A 217 -7.82 18.68 6.15
C ARG A 217 -7.12 18.42 4.81
#